data_57ee87a67f8abecd8f1593b4acbe7c6e
#
_entry.id   57ee87a67f8abecd8f1593b4acbe7c6e
#
_cell.length_a   1.000
_cell.length_b   1.000
_cell.length_c   1.000
_cell.angle_alpha   90.00
_cell.angle_beta   90.00
_cell.angle_gamma   90.00
#
_symmetry.space_group_name_H-M   'P 1'
#
loop_
_entity.id
_entity.type
_entity.pdbx_description
1 polymer ?
#
loop_
_entity_poly.entity_id
_entity_poly.type
_entity_poly.pdbx_seq_one_letter_code
_entity_poly.pdbx_strand_id
1 'polypeptide(L)'
;MLQVAAYCRVSTDKEDQANSFEAQQRYFREYIQRQPDWELQGIYADEGFSGTSTNKRVEFNKMLHAAELGQIDLIVTKEVSRFTRNTVDALQITRELRRRGVGVLFLNDSLDTRTNDGELRLTIMSSFAQDESRRTSERSKWGQMRSMEKGVVFGGSLLGYDVIGGKMTVNPEGAEVVRLIFHKYLQERKGCSTIARELREAGILSSKGNCLWSSATVTKILKNEKYCGDLIQKKTYTPDFLTHEKKYNHGKEPLVELKDHHEPIIDRETWQGG
;
A
#
# COMPACT_ATOMS: atom_id res chain seq x y z
N MET A 1 17.13 -3.11 40.39
CA MET A 1 17.62 -3.68 39.11
C MET A 1 16.60 -3.30 38.02
N LEU A 2 17.06 -2.81 36.89
CA LEU A 2 16.20 -2.48 35.75
C LEU A 2 15.74 -3.76 35.06
N GLN A 3 14.43 -3.89 34.84
CA GLN A 3 13.84 -5.02 34.13
C GLN A 3 14.02 -4.79 32.62
N VAL A 4 14.89 -5.57 31.98
CA VAL A 4 15.33 -5.31 30.61
C VAL A 4 14.83 -6.41 29.68
N ALA A 5 14.22 -5.99 28.58
CA ALA A 5 13.87 -6.88 27.47
C ALA A 5 14.73 -6.58 26.25
N ALA A 6 15.04 -7.60 25.45
CA ALA A 6 15.65 -7.43 24.15
C ALA A 6 14.62 -7.64 23.04
N TYR A 7 14.72 -6.85 21.98
CA TYR A 7 13.95 -7.05 20.77
C TYR A 7 14.86 -7.24 19.55
N CYS A 8 14.60 -8.28 18.78
CA CYS A 8 15.30 -8.55 17.53
C CYS A 8 14.33 -8.90 16.38
N ARG A 9 14.74 -8.54 15.16
CA ARG A 9 14.05 -8.90 13.93
C ARG A 9 15.03 -9.51 12.95
N VAL A 10 14.75 -10.73 12.48
CA VAL A 10 15.63 -11.50 11.60
C VAL A 10 15.09 -11.43 10.17
N SER A 11 15.99 -11.35 9.15
CA SER A 11 15.63 -11.35 7.74
C SER A 11 15.31 -12.76 7.25
N THR A 12 14.53 -12.88 6.14
CA THR A 12 13.97 -14.15 5.60
C THR A 12 14.90 -14.95 4.67
N ASP A 13 16.17 -14.59 4.48
CA ASP A 13 17.10 -15.35 3.65
C ASP A 13 17.49 -16.67 4.33
N LYS A 14 17.11 -17.78 3.70
CA LYS A 14 16.94 -19.12 4.32
C LYS A 14 18.21 -19.80 4.86
N GLU A 15 19.40 -19.45 4.41
CA GLU A 15 20.62 -20.15 4.83
C GLU A 15 21.36 -19.47 6.01
N ASP A 16 21.17 -18.16 6.21
CA ASP A 16 21.79 -17.42 7.31
C ASP A 16 20.89 -17.28 8.57
N GLN A 17 19.63 -17.74 8.50
CA GLN A 17 18.60 -17.43 9.49
C GLN A 17 18.80 -18.08 10.86
N ALA A 18 19.03 -19.38 10.91
CA ALA A 18 19.13 -20.10 12.19
C ALA A 18 20.36 -19.66 12.98
N ASN A 19 21.51 -19.54 12.32
CA ASN A 19 22.75 -19.07 12.92
C ASN A 19 22.67 -17.59 13.33
N SER A 20 21.98 -16.76 12.54
CA SER A 20 21.79 -15.33 12.83
C SER A 20 20.81 -15.09 13.99
N PHE A 21 19.78 -15.89 14.13
CA PHE A 21 18.76 -15.76 15.16
C PHE A 21 19.32 -16.12 16.55
N GLU A 22 19.93 -17.30 16.68
CA GLU A 22 20.55 -17.74 17.93
C GLU A 22 21.73 -16.85 18.32
N ALA A 23 22.53 -16.42 17.34
CA ALA A 23 23.64 -15.51 17.58
C ALA A 23 23.17 -14.15 18.11
N GLN A 24 22.06 -13.60 17.56
CA GLN A 24 21.49 -12.35 18.07
C GLN A 24 20.94 -12.50 19.48
N GLN A 25 20.23 -13.59 19.77
CA GLN A 25 19.72 -13.85 21.13
C GLN A 25 20.86 -14.00 22.14
N ARG A 26 21.93 -14.73 21.78
CA ARG A 26 23.11 -14.89 22.60
C ARG A 26 23.80 -13.55 22.86
N TYR A 27 23.95 -12.73 21.80
CA TYR A 27 24.54 -11.39 21.90
C TYR A 27 23.78 -10.50 22.90
N PHE A 28 22.44 -10.44 22.79
CA PHE A 28 21.63 -9.62 23.70
C PHE A 28 21.66 -10.14 25.13
N ARG A 29 21.68 -11.47 25.32
CA ARG A 29 21.80 -12.08 26.65
C ARG A 29 23.11 -11.71 27.30
N GLU A 30 24.23 -11.89 26.57
CA GLU A 30 25.57 -11.53 27.09
C GLU A 30 25.69 -10.02 27.33
N TYR A 31 25.13 -9.19 26.42
CA TYR A 31 25.19 -7.75 26.57
C TYR A 31 24.46 -7.28 27.84
N ILE A 32 23.27 -7.79 28.09
CA ILE A 32 22.44 -7.43 29.26
C ILE A 32 23.09 -7.97 30.55
N GLN A 33 23.58 -9.20 30.52
CA GLN A 33 24.25 -9.82 31.70
C GLN A 33 25.54 -9.12 32.13
N ARG A 34 26.22 -8.42 31.23
CA ARG A 34 27.40 -7.61 31.56
C ARG A 34 27.08 -6.33 32.33
N GLN A 35 25.81 -5.95 32.38
CA GLN A 35 25.37 -4.74 33.09
C GLN A 35 24.94 -5.14 34.52
N PRO A 36 25.63 -4.64 35.58
CA PRO A 36 25.38 -5.12 36.96
C PRO A 36 23.99 -4.79 37.49
N ASP A 37 23.35 -3.74 36.97
CA ASP A 37 22.04 -3.26 37.44
C ASP A 37 20.86 -3.71 36.56
N TRP A 38 21.10 -4.59 35.58
CA TRP A 38 20.08 -5.05 34.64
C TRP A 38 19.70 -6.50 34.90
N GLU A 39 18.38 -6.77 34.76
CA GLU A 39 17.82 -8.11 34.86
C GLU A 39 17.06 -8.43 33.58
N LEU A 40 17.43 -9.51 32.87
CA LEU A 40 16.82 -9.91 31.63
C LEU A 40 15.43 -10.54 31.87
N GLN A 41 14.36 -9.88 31.40
CA GLN A 41 12.99 -10.38 31.47
C GLN A 41 12.62 -11.27 30.30
N GLY A 42 13.15 -10.99 29.11
CA GLY A 42 12.87 -11.80 27.94
C GLY A 42 13.56 -11.27 26.67
N ILE A 43 13.64 -12.16 25.68
CA ILE A 43 14.08 -11.81 24.32
C ILE A 43 12.92 -12.06 23.39
N TYR A 44 12.41 -11.00 22.81
CA TYR A 44 11.29 -11.00 21.88
C TYR A 44 11.84 -10.94 20.45
N ALA A 45 11.44 -11.88 19.61
CA ALA A 45 12.05 -12.00 18.29
C ALA A 45 10.99 -12.33 17.25
N ASP A 46 10.84 -11.45 16.27
CA ASP A 46 9.97 -11.65 15.12
C ASP A 46 10.79 -12.04 13.89
N GLU A 47 10.31 -13.03 13.13
CA GLU A 47 10.84 -13.34 11.82
C GLU A 47 10.46 -12.24 10.82
N GLY A 48 11.43 -11.76 10.05
CA GLY A 48 11.23 -10.75 9.02
C GLY A 48 10.58 -11.38 7.79
N PHE A 49 9.29 -11.10 7.55
CA PHE A 49 8.62 -11.48 6.30
C PHE A 49 8.79 -10.40 5.23
N SER A 50 8.93 -10.84 3.96
CA SER A 50 8.97 -9.97 2.79
C SER A 50 7.70 -9.12 2.65
N GLY A 51 7.82 -7.93 2.09
CA GLY A 51 6.96 -6.76 2.09
C GLY A 51 5.46 -6.85 1.79
N THR A 52 4.84 -8.03 1.67
CA THR A 52 3.42 -8.19 1.30
C THR A 52 2.54 -8.83 2.38
N SER A 53 3.13 -9.34 3.47
CA SER A 53 2.38 -10.00 4.53
C SER A 53 2.16 -9.03 5.70
N THR A 54 0.91 -8.75 6.00
CA THR A 54 0.39 -8.09 7.21
C THR A 54 0.60 -8.94 8.45
N ASN A 55 1.57 -9.86 8.45
CA ASN A 55 1.81 -10.75 9.58
C ASN A 55 2.22 -9.93 10.80
N LYS A 56 1.36 -10.05 11.75
CA LYS A 56 1.35 -9.46 13.07
C LYS A 56 2.72 -9.71 13.69
N ARG A 57 3.42 -8.63 14.05
CA ARG A 57 4.62 -8.66 14.89
C ARG A 57 4.22 -9.15 16.29
N VAL A 58 4.03 -10.46 16.40
CA VAL A 58 3.43 -11.08 17.60
C VAL A 58 4.31 -10.85 18.81
N GLU A 59 5.60 -11.08 18.65
CA GLU A 59 6.55 -10.92 19.75
C GLU A 59 6.79 -9.45 20.12
N PHE A 60 6.81 -8.55 19.12
CA PHE A 60 6.85 -7.12 19.39
C PHE A 60 5.63 -6.64 20.18
N ASN A 61 4.44 -7.09 19.81
CA ASN A 61 3.21 -6.72 20.51
C ASN A 61 3.17 -7.31 21.93
N LYS A 62 3.66 -8.54 22.14
CA LYS A 62 3.82 -9.13 23.47
C LYS A 62 4.76 -8.31 24.34
N MET A 63 5.90 -7.87 23.77
CA MET A 63 6.86 -7.02 24.46
C MET A 63 6.23 -5.68 24.87
N LEU A 64 5.50 -5.02 23.94
CA LEU A 64 4.80 -3.77 24.26
C LEU A 64 3.76 -3.96 25.36
N HIS A 65 3.02 -5.06 25.31
CA HIS A 65 2.05 -5.39 26.36
C HIS A 65 2.70 -5.65 27.72
N ALA A 66 3.84 -6.37 27.76
CA ALA A 66 4.61 -6.56 28.98
C ALA A 66 5.15 -5.23 29.54
N ALA A 67 5.58 -4.32 28.66
CA ALA A 67 5.98 -2.96 29.04
C ALA A 67 4.78 -2.15 29.62
N GLU A 68 3.60 -2.30 29.03
CA GLU A 68 2.35 -1.68 29.54
C GLU A 68 1.97 -2.18 30.94
N LEU A 69 2.25 -3.44 31.22
CA LEU A 69 2.01 -4.05 32.54
C LEU A 69 3.09 -3.70 33.59
N GLY A 70 4.08 -2.89 33.22
CA GLY A 70 5.20 -2.51 34.13
C GLY A 70 6.19 -3.62 34.39
N GLN A 71 6.26 -4.65 33.54
CA GLN A 71 7.21 -5.76 33.65
C GLN A 71 8.54 -5.46 32.97
N ILE A 72 8.67 -4.36 32.24
CA ILE A 72 9.85 -3.95 31.49
C ILE A 72 10.08 -2.47 31.76
N ASP A 73 11.32 -2.12 32.13
CA ASP A 73 11.77 -0.74 32.33
C ASP A 73 12.60 -0.25 31.14
N LEU A 74 13.25 -1.17 30.42
CA LEU A 74 14.13 -0.85 29.30
C LEU A 74 14.03 -1.91 28.22
N ILE A 75 13.84 -1.45 26.98
CA ILE A 75 13.92 -2.29 25.79
C ILE A 75 15.25 -2.03 25.09
N VAL A 76 16.02 -3.08 24.81
CA VAL A 76 17.28 -3.01 24.07
C VAL A 76 17.09 -3.62 22.68
N THR A 77 17.48 -2.89 21.65
CA THR A 77 17.41 -3.36 20.25
C THR A 77 18.63 -2.89 19.48
N LYS A 78 18.90 -3.50 18.33
CA LYS A 78 20.11 -3.21 17.56
C LYS A 78 20.08 -1.82 16.94
N GLU A 79 18.99 -1.46 16.28
CA GLU A 79 18.83 -0.21 15.52
C GLU A 79 17.35 0.16 15.34
N VAL A 80 17.08 1.42 15.05
CA VAL A 80 15.71 1.94 14.83
C VAL A 80 15.00 1.20 13.69
N SER A 81 15.71 0.85 12.63
CA SER A 81 15.16 0.13 11.47
C SER A 81 14.69 -1.31 11.80
N ARG A 82 15.21 -1.89 12.87
CA ARG A 82 14.77 -3.21 13.38
C ARG A 82 13.61 -3.09 14.34
N PHE A 83 13.54 -1.98 15.07
CA PHE A 83 12.46 -1.70 16.01
C PHE A 83 11.14 -1.40 15.30
N THR A 84 11.18 -0.55 14.25
CA THR A 84 10.01 -0.24 13.43
C THR A 84 10.37 -0.21 11.94
N ARG A 85 9.35 -0.27 11.07
CA ARG A 85 9.54 -0.12 9.61
C ARG A 85 9.71 1.34 9.19
N ASN A 86 9.21 2.25 9.99
CA ASN A 86 9.20 3.68 9.74
C ASN A 86 9.70 4.39 11.00
N THR A 87 10.58 5.36 10.84
CA THR A 87 11.16 6.13 11.93
C THR A 87 10.10 6.98 12.67
N VAL A 88 9.02 7.36 11.98
CA VAL A 88 7.89 8.07 12.59
C VAL A 88 7.19 7.19 13.61
N ASP A 89 6.93 5.92 13.26
CA ASP A 89 6.33 4.94 14.18
C ASP A 89 7.27 4.71 15.37
N ALA A 90 8.59 4.68 15.14
CA ALA A 90 9.57 4.56 16.21
C ALA A 90 9.42 5.71 17.22
N LEU A 91 9.33 6.94 16.74
CA LEU A 91 9.16 8.11 17.58
C LEU A 91 7.85 8.08 18.38
N GLN A 92 6.75 7.67 17.76
CA GLN A 92 5.45 7.56 18.44
C GLN A 92 5.47 6.50 19.54
N ILE A 93 5.96 5.30 19.20
CA ILE A 93 6.02 4.17 20.15
C ILE A 93 6.98 4.49 21.31
N THR A 94 8.15 5.05 21.02
CA THR A 94 9.12 5.38 22.08
C THR A 94 8.61 6.47 23.01
N ARG A 95 7.87 7.46 22.51
CA ARG A 95 7.23 8.48 23.33
C ARG A 95 6.12 7.90 24.21
N GLU A 96 5.34 6.97 23.69
CA GLU A 96 4.31 6.28 24.49
C GLU A 96 4.96 5.43 25.59
N LEU A 97 6.00 4.67 25.26
CA LEU A 97 6.78 3.91 26.23
C LEU A 97 7.38 4.82 27.32
N ARG A 98 7.96 5.96 26.92
CA ARG A 98 8.54 6.92 27.85
C ARG A 98 7.51 7.52 28.83
N ARG A 99 6.29 7.78 28.37
CA ARG A 99 5.19 8.24 29.26
C ARG A 99 4.86 7.22 30.35
N ARG A 100 5.14 5.94 30.09
CA ARG A 100 4.95 4.82 31.03
C ARG A 100 6.22 4.50 31.84
N GLY A 101 7.28 5.30 31.68
CA GLY A 101 8.57 5.09 32.35
C GLY A 101 9.49 4.10 31.66
N VAL A 102 9.14 3.58 30.48
CA VAL A 102 9.93 2.59 29.75
C VAL A 102 10.86 3.27 28.75
N GLY A 103 12.17 2.98 28.83
CA GLY A 103 13.18 3.44 27.87
C GLY A 103 13.36 2.49 26.69
N VAL A 104 13.95 3.00 25.59
CA VAL A 104 14.44 2.18 24.49
C VAL A 104 15.88 2.57 24.16
N LEU A 105 16.76 1.57 24.10
CA LEU A 105 18.17 1.71 23.76
C LEU A 105 18.46 1.06 22.41
N PHE A 106 18.88 1.88 21.43
CA PHE A 106 19.31 1.46 20.11
C PHE A 106 20.83 1.40 20.06
N LEU A 107 21.40 0.19 20.06
CA LEU A 107 22.84 -0.01 20.25
C LEU A 107 23.68 0.57 19.10
N ASN A 108 23.35 0.22 17.87
CA ASN A 108 24.11 0.67 16.69
C ASN A 108 23.94 2.17 16.42
N ASP A 109 22.77 2.72 16.74
CA ASP A 109 22.48 4.14 16.54
C ASP A 109 23.01 4.99 17.70
N SER A 110 23.54 4.35 18.77
CA SER A 110 23.98 5.00 20.00
C SER A 110 22.92 5.96 20.56
N LEU A 111 21.65 5.51 20.58
CA LEU A 111 20.51 6.32 20.92
C LEU A 111 19.76 5.71 22.11
N ASP A 112 19.63 6.49 23.18
CA ASP A 112 18.90 6.13 24.40
C ASP A 112 17.74 7.12 24.60
N THR A 113 16.49 6.64 24.48
CA THR A 113 15.31 7.49 24.61
C THR A 113 15.03 7.99 26.02
N ARG A 114 15.74 7.49 27.03
CA ARG A 114 15.67 8.00 28.40
C ARG A 114 16.35 9.36 28.52
N THR A 115 17.30 9.66 27.63
CA THR A 115 18.01 10.94 27.59
C THR A 115 17.30 11.95 26.69
N ASN A 116 17.45 13.23 27.00
CA ASN A 116 16.91 14.30 26.14
C ASN A 116 17.63 14.36 24.78
N ASP A 117 18.92 14.04 24.72
CA ASP A 117 19.71 13.95 23.49
C ASP A 117 19.17 12.84 22.58
N GLY A 118 18.89 11.67 23.14
CA GLY A 118 18.31 10.55 22.39
C GLY A 118 16.95 10.86 21.81
N GLU A 119 16.06 11.54 22.56
CA GLU A 119 14.76 11.96 22.01
C GLU A 119 14.92 13.01 20.91
N LEU A 120 15.81 13.97 21.08
CA LEU A 120 16.10 14.99 20.07
C LEU A 120 16.62 14.33 18.78
N ARG A 121 17.59 13.44 18.88
CA ARG A 121 18.14 12.69 17.71
C ARG A 121 17.05 11.90 17.00
N LEU A 122 16.22 11.16 17.73
CA LEU A 122 15.12 10.38 17.14
C LEU A 122 14.08 11.30 16.44
N THR A 123 13.80 12.45 17.02
CA THR A 123 12.91 13.47 16.42
C THR A 123 13.50 14.01 15.11
N ILE A 124 14.78 14.33 15.09
CA ILE A 124 15.48 14.80 13.89
C ILE A 124 15.46 13.70 12.80
N MET A 125 15.82 12.46 13.14
CA MET A 125 15.80 11.32 12.21
C MET A 125 14.40 11.11 11.63
N SER A 126 13.36 11.21 12.45
CA SER A 126 11.96 11.08 12.01
C SER A 126 11.54 12.19 11.04
N SER A 127 11.97 13.42 11.30
CA SER A 127 11.70 14.55 10.41
C SER A 127 12.36 14.40 9.04
N PHE A 128 13.61 13.93 9.01
CA PHE A 128 14.31 13.63 7.74
C PHE A 128 13.62 12.49 6.98
N ALA A 129 13.26 11.39 7.66
CA ALA A 129 12.57 10.26 7.03
C ALA A 129 11.20 10.66 6.45
N GLN A 130 10.45 11.52 7.14
CA GLN A 130 9.20 12.08 6.63
C GLN A 130 9.43 12.92 5.38
N ASP A 131 10.42 13.82 5.40
CA ASP A 131 10.72 14.68 4.25
C ASP A 131 11.18 13.86 3.04
N GLU A 132 12.01 12.86 3.22
CA GLU A 132 12.44 11.94 2.16
C GLU A 132 11.26 11.14 1.59
N SER A 133 10.39 10.61 2.44
CA SER A 133 9.17 9.91 2.03
C SER A 133 8.24 10.83 1.22
N ARG A 134 8.05 12.08 1.67
CA ARG A 134 7.28 13.10 0.95
C ARG A 134 7.87 13.38 -0.42
N ARG A 135 9.18 13.66 -0.50
CA ARG A 135 9.89 13.93 -1.78
C ARG A 135 9.80 12.75 -2.74
N THR A 136 9.93 11.52 -2.25
CA THR A 136 9.79 10.30 -3.06
C THR A 136 8.37 10.16 -3.61
N SER A 137 7.35 10.42 -2.78
CA SER A 137 5.95 10.44 -3.20
C SER A 137 5.69 11.52 -4.26
N GLU A 138 6.21 12.74 -4.07
CA GLU A 138 6.08 13.84 -5.04
C GLU A 138 6.75 13.51 -6.38
N ARG A 139 7.97 12.96 -6.37
CA ARG A 139 8.67 12.52 -7.58
C ARG A 139 7.90 11.43 -8.32
N SER A 140 7.35 10.46 -7.60
CA SER A 140 6.55 9.38 -8.17
C SER A 140 5.26 9.93 -8.81
N LYS A 141 4.54 10.82 -8.12
CA LYS A 141 3.35 11.50 -8.64
C LYS A 141 3.66 12.31 -9.90
N TRP A 142 4.76 13.05 -9.88
CA TRP A 142 5.20 13.82 -11.03
C TRP A 142 5.56 12.93 -12.23
N GLY A 143 6.29 11.83 -12.01
CA GLY A 143 6.62 10.86 -13.05
C GLY A 143 5.37 10.19 -13.64
N GLN A 144 4.40 9.82 -12.81
CA GLN A 144 3.12 9.29 -13.26
C GLN A 144 2.34 10.31 -14.10
N MET A 145 2.30 11.57 -13.66
CA MET A 145 1.63 12.65 -14.39
C MET A 145 2.22 12.83 -15.78
N ARG A 146 3.55 12.91 -15.87
CA ARG A 146 4.27 13.01 -17.17
C ARG A 146 4.01 11.82 -18.09
N SER A 147 3.93 10.63 -17.52
CA SER A 147 3.63 9.42 -18.31
C SER A 147 2.17 9.43 -18.79
N MET A 148 1.22 9.87 -17.95
CA MET A 148 -0.18 10.05 -18.36
C MET A 148 -0.35 11.08 -19.47
N GLU A 149 0.33 12.22 -19.39
CA GLU A 149 0.35 13.28 -20.42
C GLU A 149 0.90 12.76 -21.75
N LYS A 150 1.83 11.81 -21.74
CA LYS A 150 2.36 11.14 -22.92
C LYS A 150 1.48 10.00 -23.45
N GLY A 151 0.31 9.79 -22.87
CA GLY A 151 -0.62 8.75 -23.30
C GLY A 151 -0.37 7.36 -22.70
N VAL A 152 0.49 7.23 -21.70
CA VAL A 152 0.63 5.94 -21.02
C VAL A 152 -0.63 5.67 -20.18
N VAL A 153 -1.26 4.54 -20.43
CA VAL A 153 -2.49 4.12 -19.73
C VAL A 153 -2.15 3.49 -18.38
N PHE A 154 -2.63 4.10 -17.31
CA PHE A 154 -2.54 3.55 -15.96
C PHE A 154 -3.85 2.85 -15.60
N GLY A 155 -3.80 1.53 -15.50
CA GLY A 155 -4.95 0.69 -15.19
C GLY A 155 -4.82 -0.68 -15.86
N GLY A 156 -5.75 -1.56 -15.55
CA GLY A 156 -5.83 -2.88 -16.16
C GLY A 156 -6.70 -2.88 -17.43
N SER A 157 -6.70 -4.05 -18.11
CA SER A 157 -7.60 -4.35 -19.22
C SER A 157 -9.06 -4.20 -18.82
N LEU A 158 -9.90 -3.87 -19.77
CA LEU A 158 -11.35 -3.75 -19.61
C LEU A 158 -12.04 -4.51 -20.77
N LEU A 159 -13.35 -4.66 -20.69
CA LEU A 159 -14.07 -5.35 -21.75
C LEU A 159 -13.83 -4.66 -23.10
N GLY A 160 -13.38 -5.38 -24.09
CA GLY A 160 -13.07 -4.87 -25.43
C GLY A 160 -11.71 -4.19 -25.59
N TYR A 161 -10.93 -4.02 -24.52
CA TYR A 161 -9.58 -3.49 -24.61
C TYR A 161 -8.59 -4.24 -23.73
N ASP A 162 -7.42 -4.56 -24.28
CA ASP A 162 -6.25 -5.04 -23.55
C ASP A 162 -5.29 -3.89 -23.29
N VAL A 163 -4.76 -3.83 -22.05
CA VAL A 163 -3.76 -2.85 -21.65
C VAL A 163 -2.47 -3.58 -21.32
N ILE A 164 -1.48 -3.46 -22.21
CA ILE A 164 -0.16 -4.09 -22.08
C ILE A 164 0.91 -3.03 -22.21
N GLY A 165 1.81 -2.95 -21.23
CA GLY A 165 2.90 -1.96 -21.25
C GLY A 165 2.43 -0.49 -21.32
N GLY A 166 1.22 -0.20 -20.79
CA GLY A 166 0.64 1.14 -20.81
C GLY A 166 0.03 1.54 -22.17
N LYS A 167 -0.09 0.62 -23.12
CA LYS A 167 -0.80 0.81 -24.39
C LYS A 167 -2.13 0.09 -24.35
N MET A 168 -3.16 0.72 -24.91
CA MET A 168 -4.51 0.18 -25.03
C MET A 168 -4.75 -0.27 -26.46
N THR A 169 -5.14 -1.54 -26.65
CA THR A 169 -5.43 -2.15 -27.96
C THR A 169 -6.79 -2.82 -27.92
N VAL A 170 -7.50 -2.80 -29.05
CA VAL A 170 -8.83 -3.42 -29.16
C VAL A 170 -8.71 -4.94 -29.04
N ASN A 171 -9.48 -5.54 -28.15
CA ASN A 171 -9.70 -6.98 -28.07
C ASN A 171 -10.99 -7.30 -28.85
N PRO A 172 -10.93 -8.01 -29.98
CA PRO A 172 -12.07 -8.20 -30.88
C PRO A 172 -13.28 -8.84 -30.20
N GLU A 173 -13.05 -9.91 -29.43
CA GLU A 173 -14.15 -10.65 -28.78
C GLU A 173 -14.90 -9.76 -27.76
N GLY A 174 -14.16 -9.07 -26.92
CA GLY A 174 -14.76 -8.14 -25.96
C GLY A 174 -15.39 -6.92 -26.62
N ALA A 175 -14.84 -6.45 -27.76
CA ALA A 175 -15.39 -5.33 -28.52
C ALA A 175 -16.77 -5.64 -29.11
N GLU A 176 -16.98 -6.87 -29.59
CA GLU A 176 -18.31 -7.31 -30.05
C GLU A 176 -19.36 -7.25 -28.94
N VAL A 177 -18.99 -7.66 -27.73
CA VAL A 177 -19.90 -7.57 -26.58
C VAL A 177 -20.22 -6.12 -26.24
N VAL A 178 -19.22 -5.21 -26.31
CA VAL A 178 -19.45 -3.78 -26.10
C VAL A 178 -20.41 -3.23 -27.14
N ARG A 179 -20.20 -3.51 -28.44
CA ARG A 179 -21.10 -3.09 -29.53
C ARG A 179 -22.52 -3.64 -29.35
N LEU A 180 -22.65 -4.90 -28.92
CA LEU A 180 -23.94 -5.52 -28.61
C LEU A 180 -24.68 -4.77 -27.49
N ILE A 181 -23.97 -4.36 -26.43
CA ILE A 181 -24.53 -3.60 -25.30
C ILE A 181 -25.07 -2.25 -25.79
N PHE A 182 -24.28 -1.51 -26.58
CA PHE A 182 -24.70 -0.23 -27.15
C PHE A 182 -25.89 -0.39 -28.13
N HIS A 183 -25.86 -1.41 -28.98
CA HIS A 183 -27.00 -1.72 -29.89
C HIS A 183 -28.29 -1.98 -29.11
N LYS A 184 -28.24 -2.86 -28.09
CA LYS A 184 -29.42 -3.16 -27.25
C LYS A 184 -29.95 -1.94 -26.52
N TYR A 185 -29.06 -1.06 -26.07
CA TYR A 185 -29.47 0.15 -25.35
C TYR A 185 -30.08 1.19 -26.29
N LEU A 186 -29.43 1.53 -27.41
CA LEU A 186 -29.79 2.63 -28.28
C LEU A 186 -30.84 2.22 -29.32
N GLN A 187 -30.71 1.06 -29.98
CA GLN A 187 -31.59 0.63 -31.06
C GLN A 187 -32.79 -0.14 -30.52
N GLU A 188 -32.56 -1.10 -29.61
CA GLU A 188 -33.64 -1.89 -29.02
C GLU A 188 -34.30 -1.19 -27.82
N ARG A 189 -33.78 -0.04 -27.37
CA ARG A 189 -34.26 0.77 -26.25
C ARG A 189 -34.45 -0.02 -24.95
N LYS A 190 -33.57 -1.01 -24.70
CA LYS A 190 -33.63 -1.87 -23.51
C LYS A 190 -32.95 -1.20 -22.32
N GLY A 191 -33.54 -1.36 -21.15
CA GLY A 191 -32.92 -0.89 -19.89
C GLY A 191 -31.72 -1.74 -19.49
N CYS A 192 -30.77 -1.16 -18.76
CA CYS A 192 -29.52 -1.82 -18.31
C CYS A 192 -29.77 -3.14 -17.56
N SER A 193 -30.87 -3.25 -16.80
CA SER A 193 -31.24 -4.48 -16.08
C SER A 193 -31.65 -5.61 -17.03
N THR A 194 -32.40 -5.28 -18.10
CA THR A 194 -32.81 -6.24 -19.14
C THR A 194 -31.58 -6.71 -19.91
N ILE A 195 -30.74 -5.78 -20.34
CA ILE A 195 -29.50 -6.10 -21.05
C ILE A 195 -28.61 -7.04 -20.20
N ALA A 196 -28.42 -6.72 -18.92
CA ALA A 196 -27.63 -7.56 -18.01
C ALA A 196 -28.22 -8.98 -17.85
N ARG A 197 -29.56 -9.12 -17.85
CA ARG A 197 -30.23 -10.43 -17.81
C ARG A 197 -29.98 -11.21 -19.09
N GLU A 198 -30.21 -10.60 -20.26
CA GLU A 198 -29.99 -11.24 -21.55
C GLU A 198 -28.53 -11.71 -21.76
N LEU A 199 -27.56 -10.90 -21.34
CA LEU A 199 -26.15 -11.28 -21.40
C LEU A 199 -25.83 -12.52 -20.52
N ARG A 200 -26.47 -12.61 -19.34
CA ARG A 200 -26.35 -13.80 -18.48
C ARG A 200 -26.99 -15.04 -19.10
N GLU A 201 -28.20 -14.90 -19.61
CA GLU A 201 -28.96 -15.98 -20.27
C GLU A 201 -28.22 -16.49 -21.51
N ALA A 202 -27.56 -15.61 -22.24
CA ALA A 202 -26.74 -15.98 -23.40
C ALA A 202 -25.35 -16.54 -23.03
N GLY A 203 -25.01 -16.63 -21.76
CA GLY A 203 -23.71 -17.15 -21.30
C GLY A 203 -22.51 -16.29 -21.67
N ILE A 204 -22.72 -15.00 -21.99
CA ILE A 204 -21.65 -14.10 -22.42
C ILE A 204 -20.77 -13.74 -21.21
N LEU A 205 -19.44 -13.89 -21.37
CA LEU A 205 -18.48 -13.59 -20.33
C LEU A 205 -18.26 -12.08 -20.14
N SER A 206 -18.15 -11.65 -18.90
CA SER A 206 -17.74 -10.30 -18.53
C SER A 206 -16.21 -10.15 -18.60
N SER A 207 -15.69 -8.93 -18.41
CA SER A 207 -14.24 -8.66 -18.30
C SER A 207 -13.53 -9.45 -17.18
N LYS A 208 -14.28 -10.06 -16.26
CA LYS A 208 -13.75 -10.91 -15.18
C LYS A 208 -13.77 -12.40 -15.53
N GLY A 209 -14.10 -12.78 -16.76
CA GLY A 209 -14.18 -14.17 -17.19
C GLY A 209 -15.35 -14.95 -16.58
N ASN A 210 -16.41 -14.27 -16.13
CA ASN A 210 -17.62 -14.88 -15.57
C ASN A 210 -18.88 -14.28 -16.22
N CYS A 211 -20.03 -14.96 -16.06
CA CYS A 211 -21.32 -14.49 -16.57
C CYS A 211 -22.08 -13.58 -15.59
N LEU A 212 -21.41 -12.99 -14.61
CA LEU A 212 -22.05 -12.15 -13.59
C LEU A 212 -22.23 -10.71 -14.11
N TRP A 213 -23.32 -10.49 -14.82
CA TRP A 213 -23.72 -9.18 -15.29
C TRP A 213 -24.70 -8.50 -14.33
N SER A 214 -24.49 -7.22 -14.06
CA SER A 214 -25.41 -6.37 -13.30
C SER A 214 -25.75 -5.12 -14.10
N SER A 215 -26.88 -4.48 -13.78
CA SER A 215 -27.25 -3.19 -14.37
C SER A 215 -26.15 -2.13 -14.17
N ALA A 216 -25.50 -2.13 -13.01
CA ALA A 216 -24.39 -1.23 -12.72
C ALA A 216 -23.18 -1.47 -13.62
N THR A 217 -22.90 -2.73 -14.01
CA THR A 217 -21.82 -3.05 -14.95
C THR A 217 -22.13 -2.52 -16.34
N VAL A 218 -23.36 -2.73 -16.81
CA VAL A 218 -23.82 -2.21 -18.11
C VAL A 218 -23.78 -0.67 -18.13
N THR A 219 -24.28 -0.02 -17.09
CA THR A 219 -24.23 1.45 -16.97
C THR A 219 -22.78 1.98 -16.98
N LYS A 220 -21.84 1.30 -16.32
CA LYS A 220 -20.44 1.69 -16.35
C LYS A 220 -19.82 1.56 -17.74
N ILE A 221 -20.22 0.56 -18.53
CA ILE A 221 -19.77 0.40 -19.91
C ILE A 221 -20.31 1.55 -20.77
N LEU A 222 -21.60 1.83 -20.74
CA LEU A 222 -22.23 2.89 -21.52
C LEU A 222 -21.64 4.28 -21.22
N LYS A 223 -21.26 4.55 -19.97
CA LYS A 223 -20.70 5.84 -19.53
C LYS A 223 -19.19 5.96 -19.64
N ASN A 224 -18.49 4.94 -20.12
CA ASN A 224 -17.03 4.96 -20.16
C ASN A 224 -16.52 5.57 -21.45
N GLU A 225 -15.94 6.74 -21.36
CA GLU A 225 -15.36 7.51 -22.47
C GLU A 225 -14.26 6.76 -23.26
N LYS A 226 -13.65 5.76 -22.68
CA LYS A 226 -12.65 4.95 -23.38
C LYS A 226 -13.22 4.24 -24.61
N TYR A 227 -14.50 3.94 -24.62
CA TYR A 227 -15.12 3.28 -25.77
C TYR A 227 -15.26 4.16 -27.00
N CYS A 228 -15.25 5.48 -26.85
CA CYS A 228 -15.17 6.41 -27.99
C CYS A 228 -13.76 6.90 -28.30
N GLY A 229 -12.73 6.26 -27.74
CA GLY A 229 -11.32 6.56 -28.01
C GLY A 229 -10.69 7.59 -27.07
N ASP A 230 -11.44 8.17 -26.14
CA ASP A 230 -10.92 9.17 -25.20
C ASP A 230 -10.31 8.50 -23.95
N LEU A 231 -9.26 9.10 -23.42
CA LEU A 231 -8.61 8.63 -22.20
C LEU A 231 -8.64 9.73 -21.15
N ILE A 232 -9.41 9.50 -20.07
CA ILE A 232 -9.43 10.39 -18.90
C ILE A 232 -8.81 9.65 -17.72
N GLN A 233 -7.72 10.20 -17.19
CA GLN A 233 -6.96 9.64 -16.06
C GLN A 233 -6.97 10.58 -14.86
N LYS A 234 -6.41 10.15 -13.74
CA LYS A 234 -6.43 10.89 -12.47
C LYS A 234 -7.82 11.09 -11.85
N LYS A 235 -8.76 10.18 -12.15
CA LYS A 235 -10.09 10.15 -11.50
C LYS A 235 -10.04 9.86 -10.01
N THR A 236 -8.90 9.37 -9.51
CA THR A 236 -8.59 9.19 -8.08
C THR A 236 -7.20 9.73 -7.78
N TYR A 237 -6.98 10.18 -6.55
CA TYR A 237 -5.68 10.64 -6.06
C TYR A 237 -5.46 10.21 -4.61
N THR A 238 -4.20 10.22 -4.17
CA THR A 238 -3.81 9.93 -2.79
C THR A 238 -3.35 11.23 -2.14
N PRO A 239 -4.18 11.86 -1.29
CA PRO A 239 -3.86 13.17 -0.69
C PRO A 239 -2.69 13.07 0.28
N ASP A 240 -2.64 12.01 1.07
CA ASP A 240 -1.65 11.84 2.13
C ASP A 240 -0.72 10.65 1.79
N PHE A 241 0.59 10.92 1.80
CA PHE A 241 1.62 9.93 1.51
C PHE A 241 1.86 8.96 2.69
N LEU A 242 1.35 9.27 3.89
CA LEU A 242 1.48 8.40 5.07
C LEU A 242 0.39 7.34 5.12
N THR A 243 -0.87 7.74 4.88
CA THR A 243 -2.01 6.82 4.95
C THR A 243 -2.24 6.02 3.68
N HIS A 244 -1.73 6.50 2.53
CA HIS A 244 -1.94 5.91 1.21
C HIS A 244 -3.41 5.72 0.81
N GLU A 245 -4.34 6.43 1.47
CA GLU A 245 -5.76 6.35 1.15
C GLU A 245 -6.08 7.03 -0.18
N LYS A 246 -6.73 6.26 -1.08
CA LYS A 246 -7.22 6.80 -2.35
C LYS A 246 -8.56 7.49 -2.16
N LYS A 247 -8.70 8.70 -2.73
CA LYS A 247 -9.96 9.46 -2.78
C LYS A 247 -10.36 9.74 -4.23
N TYR A 248 -11.66 9.82 -4.49
CA TYR A 248 -12.14 10.26 -5.79
C TYR A 248 -11.79 11.74 -6.01
N ASN A 249 -11.38 12.03 -7.24
CA ASN A 249 -11.06 13.39 -7.65
C ASN A 249 -12.35 14.12 -8.10
N HIS A 250 -12.86 14.95 -7.24
CA HIS A 250 -14.02 15.80 -7.50
C HIS A 250 -13.55 17.23 -7.86
N GLY A 251 -12.57 17.34 -8.77
CA GLY A 251 -12.03 18.62 -9.22
C GLY A 251 -10.94 19.21 -8.31
N LYS A 252 -10.43 18.45 -7.34
CA LYS A 252 -9.32 18.91 -6.46
C LYS A 252 -7.97 18.91 -7.14
N GLU A 253 -7.76 17.99 -8.09
CA GLU A 253 -6.55 17.91 -8.89
C GLU A 253 -6.91 17.91 -10.38
N PRO A 254 -6.05 18.42 -11.27
CA PRO A 254 -6.30 18.43 -12.70
C PRO A 254 -6.40 16.99 -13.22
N LEU A 255 -7.41 16.73 -14.04
CA LEU A 255 -7.52 15.49 -14.81
C LEU A 255 -6.53 15.50 -15.97
N VAL A 256 -6.13 14.34 -16.44
CA VAL A 256 -5.41 14.18 -17.71
C VAL A 256 -6.39 13.66 -18.73
N GLU A 257 -6.75 14.51 -19.71
CA GLU A 257 -7.73 14.21 -20.75
C GLU A 257 -7.02 14.20 -22.11
N LEU A 258 -7.09 13.06 -22.78
CA LEU A 258 -6.53 12.87 -24.12
C LEU A 258 -7.66 12.39 -25.03
N LYS A 259 -8.03 13.21 -26.01
CA LYS A 259 -9.02 12.88 -27.02
C LYS A 259 -8.38 12.04 -28.12
N ASP A 260 -9.17 11.11 -28.67
CA ASP A 260 -8.75 10.24 -29.79
C ASP A 260 -7.40 9.54 -29.51
N HIS A 261 -7.20 9.11 -28.27
CA HIS A 261 -5.97 8.51 -27.77
C HIS A 261 -5.72 7.10 -28.34
N HIS A 262 -6.78 6.33 -28.56
CA HIS A 262 -6.71 4.94 -29.02
C HIS A 262 -7.88 4.64 -29.96
N GLU A 263 -7.81 3.51 -30.67
CA GLU A 263 -8.84 3.05 -31.59
C GLU A 263 -10.19 2.91 -30.88
N PRO A 264 -11.26 3.61 -31.31
CA PRO A 264 -12.56 3.53 -30.67
C PRO A 264 -13.29 2.22 -31.05
N ILE A 265 -14.01 1.64 -30.08
CA ILE A 265 -14.94 0.53 -30.33
C ILE A 265 -16.31 1.06 -30.80
N ILE A 266 -16.71 2.19 -30.29
CA ILE A 266 -17.96 2.89 -30.57
C ILE A 266 -17.62 4.28 -31.08
N ASP A 267 -18.25 4.71 -32.17
CA ASP A 267 -18.08 6.09 -32.64
C ASP A 267 -18.61 7.11 -31.61
N ARG A 268 -18.07 8.32 -31.66
CA ARG A 268 -18.35 9.37 -30.70
C ARG A 268 -19.85 9.79 -30.66
N GLU A 269 -20.50 9.81 -31.81
CA GLU A 269 -21.92 10.19 -31.89
C GLU A 269 -22.80 9.14 -31.21
N THR A 270 -22.54 7.87 -31.50
CA THR A 270 -23.20 6.73 -30.84
C THR A 270 -22.96 6.72 -29.35
N TRP A 271 -21.73 7.02 -28.91
CA TRP A 271 -21.40 7.06 -27.48
C TRP A 271 -22.13 8.20 -26.76
N GLN A 272 -22.28 9.36 -27.37
CA GLN A 272 -23.01 10.51 -26.79
C GLN A 272 -24.53 10.28 -26.67
N GLY A 273 -25.06 9.37 -27.47
CA GLY A 273 -26.49 8.97 -27.41
C GLY A 273 -26.79 7.96 -26.29
N GLY A 274 -25.78 7.39 -25.65
CA GLY A 274 -25.90 6.41 -24.56
C GLY A 274 -25.69 7.04 -23.19
#